data_e2388cb6a33a582f2fd0cffa9442e022
#
_entry.id   e2388cb6a33a582f2fd0cffa9442e022
#
_cell.length_a   1.000
_cell.length_b   1.000
_cell.length_c   1.000
_cell.angle_alpha   90.00
_cell.angle_beta   90.00
_cell.angle_gamma   90.00
#
_symmetry.space_group_name_H-M   'P 1'
#
loop_
_entity.id
_entity.type
_entity.pdbx_description
1 polymer ?
#
loop_
_entity_poly.entity_id
_entity_poly.type
_entity_poly.pdbx_seq_one_letter_code
_entity_poly.pdbx_strand_id
1 'polypeptide(L)'
;DLDTSRGLGDVYKRQLYERFYISISNPFFTYLFFALGFALLGLELFAIGPGLMAFIGALLIGFSSITFTEFGLNYYGLILFLISFLIFIKILARGYFGPLGIAAFSILHISSIVMFSNYQLEINNFLMIFASSIISFFYFVAIPTVIRSRLTTDTSAMSSFKGSKVKIVELLSDNRALVQLESNNFVVEIENKQSLEVNQEVEIAEIDGKLSI
;
A
#
# COMPACT_ATOMS: atom_id res chain seq x y z
N ASP A 1 -39.78 -15.99 35.21
CA ASP A 1 -39.47 -16.31 33.78
C ASP A 1 -38.75 -15.20 33.05
N LEU A 2 -38.88 -13.93 33.43
CA LEU A 2 -38.20 -12.80 32.80
C LEU A 2 -36.73 -12.70 33.21
N ASP A 3 -36.36 -13.17 34.39
CA ASP A 3 -34.99 -13.10 34.93
C ASP A 3 -34.06 -14.16 34.30
N THR A 4 -34.63 -15.34 33.97
CA THR A 4 -33.94 -16.43 33.29
C THR A 4 -33.59 -16.08 31.84
N SER A 5 -34.43 -15.35 31.16
CA SER A 5 -34.19 -14.92 29.78
C SER A 5 -33.11 -13.83 29.68
N ARG A 6 -33.03 -12.93 30.66
CA ARG A 6 -31.93 -11.93 30.77
C ARG A 6 -30.58 -12.61 31.06
N GLY A 7 -30.53 -13.60 31.96
CA GLY A 7 -29.34 -14.33 32.30
C GLY A 7 -28.77 -15.13 31.11
N LEU A 8 -29.64 -15.77 30.32
CA LEU A 8 -29.24 -16.48 29.09
C LEU A 8 -28.67 -15.54 28.03
N GLY A 9 -29.24 -14.36 27.85
CA GLY A 9 -28.75 -13.35 26.91
C GLY A 9 -27.34 -12.83 27.28
N ASP A 10 -27.07 -12.64 28.56
CA ASP A 10 -25.77 -12.17 29.05
C ASP A 10 -24.69 -13.27 28.95
N VAL A 11 -25.05 -14.53 29.21
CA VAL A 11 -24.15 -15.68 28.99
C VAL A 11 -23.80 -15.83 27.51
N TYR A 12 -24.77 -15.72 26.61
CA TYR A 12 -24.53 -15.78 25.17
C TYR A 12 -23.64 -14.64 24.67
N LYS A 13 -23.85 -13.41 25.12
CA LYS A 13 -23.03 -12.26 24.79
C LYS A 13 -21.58 -12.43 25.27
N ARG A 14 -21.42 -12.93 26.51
CA ARG A 14 -20.10 -13.22 27.08
C ARG A 14 -19.36 -14.32 26.29
N GLN A 15 -20.07 -15.40 25.92
CA GLN A 15 -19.48 -16.48 25.11
C GLN A 15 -19.10 -16.00 23.70
N LEU A 16 -19.90 -15.14 23.07
CA LEU A 16 -19.56 -14.57 21.76
C LEU A 16 -18.32 -13.67 21.87
N TYR A 17 -18.27 -12.82 22.90
CA TYR A 17 -17.12 -11.94 23.15
C TYR A 17 -15.84 -12.76 23.40
N GLU A 18 -15.91 -13.75 24.27
CA GLU A 18 -14.78 -14.64 24.57
C GLU A 18 -14.29 -15.41 23.33
N ARG A 19 -15.20 -15.97 22.52
CA ARG A 19 -14.85 -16.65 21.28
C ARG A 19 -14.21 -15.71 20.26
N PHE A 20 -14.76 -14.53 20.10
CA PHE A 20 -14.22 -13.50 19.22
C PHE A 20 -12.82 -13.06 19.69
N TYR A 21 -12.68 -12.83 20.97
CA TYR A 21 -11.42 -12.45 21.60
C TYR A 21 -10.34 -13.52 21.42
N ILE A 22 -10.64 -14.78 21.71
CA ILE A 22 -9.73 -15.91 21.50
C ILE A 22 -9.34 -16.05 20.02
N SER A 23 -10.27 -15.81 19.11
CA SER A 23 -9.98 -15.89 17.67
C SER A 23 -9.04 -14.78 17.19
N ILE A 24 -9.21 -13.57 17.69
CA ILE A 24 -8.34 -12.43 17.35
C ILE A 24 -6.96 -12.56 18.01
N SER A 25 -6.90 -13.11 19.21
CA SER A 25 -5.66 -13.32 19.97
C SER A 25 -4.78 -14.44 19.42
N ASN A 26 -5.16 -15.07 18.30
CA ASN A 26 -4.31 -16.04 17.63
C ASN A 26 -3.14 -15.33 16.93
N PRO A 27 -1.87 -15.73 17.14
CA PRO A 27 -0.70 -15.11 16.53
C PRO A 27 -0.78 -14.98 15.00
N PHE A 28 -1.41 -15.96 14.34
CA PHE A 28 -1.64 -15.94 12.89
C PHE A 28 -2.49 -14.72 12.45
N PHE A 29 -3.65 -14.53 13.06
CA PHE A 29 -4.53 -13.40 12.72
C PHE A 29 -3.93 -12.07 13.18
N THR A 30 -3.29 -12.06 14.34
CA THR A 30 -2.58 -10.87 14.84
C THR A 30 -1.53 -10.40 13.86
N TYR A 31 -0.70 -11.31 13.33
CA TYR A 31 0.30 -10.97 12.33
C TYR A 31 -0.34 -10.49 11.01
N LEU A 32 -1.38 -11.19 10.54
CA LEU A 32 -2.10 -10.78 9.33
C LEU A 32 -2.69 -9.38 9.46
N PHE A 33 -3.38 -9.09 10.54
CA PHE A 33 -3.98 -7.77 10.77
C PHE A 33 -2.91 -6.68 10.89
N PHE A 34 -1.83 -6.95 11.61
CA PHE A 34 -0.72 -6.03 11.75
C PHE A 34 -0.09 -5.72 10.39
N ALA A 35 0.31 -6.75 9.65
CA ALA A 35 0.98 -6.59 8.38
C ALA A 35 0.06 -6.02 7.28
N LEU A 36 -1.23 -6.41 7.26
CA LEU A 36 -2.22 -5.84 6.36
C LEU A 36 -2.50 -4.37 6.70
N GLY A 37 -2.55 -4.02 7.98
CA GLY A 37 -2.68 -2.65 8.43
C GLY A 37 -1.56 -1.75 7.91
N PHE A 38 -0.31 -2.20 8.01
CA PHE A 38 0.84 -1.50 7.41
C PHE A 38 0.77 -1.45 5.88
N ALA A 39 0.28 -2.52 5.23
CA ALA A 39 0.08 -2.52 3.78
C ALA A 39 -0.91 -1.45 3.34
N LEU A 40 -2.02 -1.30 4.06
CA LEU A 40 -3.04 -0.28 3.77
C LEU A 40 -2.50 1.14 4.02
N LEU A 41 -1.72 1.35 5.11
CA LEU A 41 -1.02 2.61 5.32
C LEU A 41 -0.04 2.93 4.18
N GLY A 42 0.75 1.94 3.75
CA GLY A 42 1.66 2.08 2.61
C GLY A 42 0.92 2.41 1.31
N LEU A 43 -0.25 1.80 1.07
CA LEU A 43 -1.08 2.06 -0.10
C LEU A 43 -1.62 3.49 -0.11
N GLU A 44 -2.04 4.02 1.04
CA GLU A 44 -2.51 5.39 1.18
C GLU A 44 -1.42 6.43 0.85
N LEU A 45 -0.14 6.13 1.10
CA LEU A 45 0.96 7.02 0.71
C LEU A 45 1.05 7.24 -0.80
N PHE A 46 0.56 6.29 -1.61
CA PHE A 46 0.56 6.34 -3.07
C PHE A 46 -0.83 6.62 -3.66
N ALA A 47 -1.87 6.64 -2.83
CA ALA A 47 -3.24 6.90 -3.25
C ALA A 47 -3.62 8.34 -2.89
N ILE A 48 -4.06 9.10 -3.89
CA ILE A 48 -4.74 10.39 -3.64
C ILE A 48 -6.16 10.03 -3.21
N GLY A 49 -6.39 9.86 -1.91
CA GLY A 49 -7.66 9.39 -1.36
C GLY A 49 -8.08 10.11 -0.08
N PRO A 50 -9.30 9.88 0.39
CA PRO A 50 -9.86 10.51 1.59
C PRO A 50 -9.29 9.95 2.92
N GLY A 51 -8.22 9.16 2.91
CA GLY A 51 -7.62 8.56 4.11
C GLY A 51 -8.32 7.30 4.63
N LEU A 52 -9.27 6.75 3.87
CA LEU A 52 -10.05 5.58 4.30
C LEU A 52 -9.17 4.34 4.52
N MET A 53 -8.19 4.10 3.65
CA MET A 53 -7.26 2.97 3.79
C MET A 53 -6.35 3.16 5.00
N ALA A 54 -5.89 4.39 5.26
CA ALA A 54 -5.13 4.70 6.46
C ALA A 54 -5.95 4.48 7.73
N PHE A 55 -7.22 4.87 7.75
CA PHE A 55 -8.11 4.66 8.88
C PHE A 55 -8.32 3.16 9.17
N ILE A 56 -8.65 2.37 8.15
CA ILE A 56 -8.81 0.90 8.30
C ILE A 56 -7.48 0.28 8.73
N GLY A 57 -6.36 0.70 8.12
CA GLY A 57 -5.02 0.22 8.48
C GLY A 57 -4.67 0.50 9.95
N ALA A 58 -4.97 1.69 10.44
CA ALA A 58 -4.76 2.06 11.84
C ALA A 58 -5.62 1.21 12.80
N LEU A 59 -6.88 0.93 12.45
CA LEU A 59 -7.76 0.03 13.23
C LEU A 59 -7.17 -1.38 13.31
N LEU A 60 -6.71 -1.95 12.20
CA LEU A 60 -6.11 -3.29 12.18
C LEU A 60 -4.84 -3.36 13.03
N ILE A 61 -3.97 -2.35 12.96
CA ILE A 61 -2.79 -2.24 13.81
C ILE A 61 -3.19 -2.11 15.29
N GLY A 62 -4.21 -1.31 15.58
CA GLY A 62 -4.74 -1.15 16.95
C GLY A 62 -5.23 -2.47 17.53
N PHE A 63 -6.01 -3.25 16.79
CA PHE A 63 -6.44 -4.60 17.21
C PHE A 63 -5.25 -5.54 17.46
N SER A 64 -4.26 -5.54 16.57
CA SER A 64 -3.07 -6.36 16.74
C SER A 64 -2.26 -5.95 17.97
N SER A 65 -2.20 -4.66 18.28
CA SER A 65 -1.47 -4.13 19.44
C SER A 65 -2.02 -4.62 20.77
N ILE A 66 -3.33 -4.86 20.87
CA ILE A 66 -3.96 -5.45 22.06
C ILE A 66 -3.36 -6.84 22.32
N THR A 67 -3.26 -7.67 21.31
CA THR A 67 -2.68 -9.00 21.43
C THR A 67 -1.19 -8.96 21.80
N PHE A 68 -0.43 -8.03 21.22
CA PHE A 68 0.99 -7.86 21.54
C PHE A 68 1.23 -7.45 23.00
N THR A 69 0.34 -6.67 23.60
CA THR A 69 0.46 -6.28 25.01
C THR A 69 0.20 -7.46 25.95
N GLU A 70 -0.66 -8.38 25.56
CA GLU A 70 -1.00 -9.53 26.41
C GLU A 70 0.01 -10.69 26.35
N PHE A 71 0.49 -10.97 25.14
CA PHE A 71 1.29 -12.18 24.91
C PHE A 71 2.80 -11.91 24.77
N GLY A 72 3.20 -10.66 24.75
CA GLY A 72 4.61 -10.25 24.62
C GLY A 72 5.10 -10.29 23.19
N LEU A 73 5.48 -9.14 22.69
CA LEU A 73 6.08 -8.94 21.38
C LEU A 73 7.61 -9.03 21.47
N ASN A 74 8.24 -9.76 20.56
CA ASN A 74 9.67 -9.69 20.39
C ASN A 74 10.02 -8.44 19.54
N TYR A 75 10.65 -7.46 20.17
CA TYR A 75 11.01 -6.19 19.52
C TYR A 75 11.99 -6.36 18.34
N TYR A 76 12.83 -7.40 18.35
CA TYR A 76 13.71 -7.69 17.21
C TYR A 76 12.90 -8.08 15.97
N GLY A 77 11.85 -8.88 16.14
CA GLY A 77 10.93 -9.24 15.07
C GLY A 77 10.19 -8.01 14.53
N LEU A 78 9.73 -7.11 15.41
CA LEU A 78 9.11 -5.85 15.01
C LEU A 78 10.05 -4.97 14.20
N ILE A 79 11.30 -4.82 14.64
CA ILE A 79 12.31 -4.03 13.93
C ILE A 79 12.57 -4.63 12.55
N LEU A 80 12.73 -5.96 12.44
CA LEU A 80 12.89 -6.62 11.15
C LEU A 80 11.68 -6.39 10.23
N PHE A 81 10.46 -6.45 10.76
CA PHE A 81 9.26 -6.15 10.02
C PHE A 81 9.28 -4.72 9.47
N LEU A 82 9.58 -3.74 10.30
CA LEU A 82 9.65 -2.34 9.88
C LEU A 82 10.73 -2.09 8.83
N ILE A 83 11.90 -2.75 8.94
CA ILE A 83 12.94 -2.69 7.92
C ILE A 83 12.42 -3.24 6.59
N SER A 84 11.79 -4.42 6.60
CA SER A 84 11.19 -5.00 5.39
C SER A 84 10.15 -4.07 4.78
N PHE A 85 9.29 -3.48 5.60
CA PHE A 85 8.26 -2.54 5.15
C PHE A 85 8.86 -1.27 4.53
N LEU A 86 9.89 -0.68 5.13
CA LEU A 86 10.58 0.48 4.55
C LEU A 86 11.27 0.16 3.22
N ILE A 87 11.86 -1.03 3.09
CA ILE A 87 12.43 -1.48 1.81
C ILE A 87 11.31 -1.63 0.78
N PHE A 88 10.17 -2.18 1.17
CA PHE A 88 9.00 -2.32 0.29
C PHE A 88 8.49 -0.96 -0.22
N ILE A 89 8.32 0.04 0.67
CA ILE A 89 7.95 1.41 0.27
C ILE A 89 8.95 1.98 -0.76
N LYS A 90 10.25 1.76 -0.53
CA LYS A 90 11.29 2.21 -1.46
C LYS A 90 11.22 1.50 -2.82
N ILE A 91 10.86 0.21 -2.84
CA ILE A 91 10.63 -0.55 -4.08
C ILE A 91 9.44 0.01 -4.85
N LEU A 92 8.34 0.29 -4.16
CA LEU A 92 7.14 0.90 -4.78
C LEU A 92 7.46 2.25 -5.40
N ALA A 93 8.20 3.11 -4.67
CA ALA A 93 8.58 4.43 -5.17
C ALA A 93 9.51 4.37 -6.40
N ARG A 94 10.33 3.32 -6.54
CA ARG A 94 11.25 3.13 -7.67
C ARG A 94 10.66 2.35 -8.84
N GLY A 95 9.57 1.63 -8.63
CA GLY A 95 8.93 0.78 -9.63
C GLY A 95 9.72 -0.49 -10.03
N TYR A 96 10.85 -0.79 -9.34
CA TYR A 96 11.74 -1.90 -9.68
C TYR A 96 11.96 -2.83 -8.49
N PHE A 97 11.68 -4.12 -8.70
CA PHE A 97 11.72 -5.14 -7.63
C PHE A 97 13.14 -5.60 -7.27
N GLY A 98 13.96 -5.93 -8.20
CA GLY A 98 15.38 -6.28 -8.05
C GLY A 98 15.80 -7.06 -6.80
N PRO A 99 17.14 -7.06 -6.48
CA PRO A 99 17.68 -7.78 -5.32
C PRO A 99 17.11 -7.28 -3.97
N LEU A 100 16.76 -5.99 -3.90
CA LEU A 100 16.14 -5.42 -2.69
C LEU A 100 14.78 -6.06 -2.39
N GLY A 101 14.03 -6.47 -3.42
CA GLY A 101 12.77 -7.18 -3.24
C GLY A 101 12.95 -8.55 -2.61
N ILE A 102 13.98 -9.28 -3.04
CA ILE A 102 14.34 -10.58 -2.45
C ILE A 102 14.74 -10.40 -0.98
N ALA A 103 15.51 -9.37 -0.67
CA ALA A 103 15.91 -9.06 0.69
C ALA A 103 14.69 -8.71 1.57
N ALA A 104 13.79 -7.84 1.09
CA ALA A 104 12.57 -7.48 1.81
C ALA A 104 11.68 -8.71 2.08
N PHE A 105 11.51 -9.57 1.07
CA PHE A 105 10.77 -10.82 1.19
C PHE A 105 11.36 -11.73 2.28
N SER A 106 12.67 -11.97 2.24
CA SER A 106 13.36 -12.83 3.21
C SER A 106 13.26 -12.26 4.64
N ILE A 107 13.48 -10.95 4.79
CA ILE A 107 13.38 -10.28 6.09
C ILE A 107 11.94 -10.35 6.64
N LEU A 108 10.92 -10.21 5.78
CA LEU A 108 9.51 -10.32 6.19
C LEU A 108 9.19 -11.71 6.75
N HIS A 109 9.68 -12.77 6.10
CA HIS A 109 9.47 -14.14 6.58
C HIS A 109 10.20 -14.42 7.91
N ILE A 110 11.45 -13.96 8.03
CA ILE A 110 12.20 -14.08 9.29
C ILE A 110 11.50 -13.28 10.40
N SER A 111 11.03 -12.08 10.11
CA SER A 111 10.33 -11.24 11.08
C SER A 111 9.07 -11.90 11.64
N SER A 112 8.30 -12.60 10.79
CA SER A 112 7.07 -13.27 11.21
C SER A 112 7.30 -14.34 12.27
N ILE A 113 8.40 -15.07 12.18
CA ILE A 113 8.79 -16.09 13.16
C ILE A 113 9.35 -15.43 14.42
N VAL A 114 10.27 -14.49 14.25
CA VAL A 114 10.95 -13.83 15.38
C VAL A 114 9.99 -12.98 16.21
N MET A 115 9.00 -12.35 15.59
CA MET A 115 8.05 -11.46 16.26
C MET A 115 7.30 -12.14 17.42
N PHE A 116 7.02 -13.43 17.28
CA PHE A 116 6.29 -14.21 18.28
C PHE A 116 7.17 -15.20 19.04
N SER A 117 8.50 -15.13 18.95
CA SER A 117 9.41 -16.08 19.61
C SER A 117 9.34 -16.03 21.13
N ASN A 118 8.85 -14.94 21.71
CA ASN A 118 8.66 -14.80 23.17
C ASN A 118 7.31 -15.35 23.64
N TYR A 119 6.47 -15.80 22.73
CA TYR A 119 5.15 -16.31 23.05
C TYR A 119 5.28 -17.66 23.78
N GLN A 120 4.62 -17.80 24.92
CA GLN A 120 4.72 -19.00 25.77
C GLN A 120 4.00 -20.23 25.21
N LEU A 121 3.14 -20.06 24.21
CA LEU A 121 2.44 -21.14 23.53
C LEU A 121 3.24 -21.63 22.32
N GLU A 122 3.18 -22.92 22.04
CA GLU A 122 3.79 -23.49 20.84
C GLU A 122 3.17 -22.86 19.58
N ILE A 123 3.93 -22.00 18.92
CA ILE A 123 3.52 -21.38 17.67
C ILE A 123 3.91 -22.31 16.53
N ASN A 124 2.95 -22.62 15.69
CA ASN A 124 3.23 -23.38 14.48
C ASN A 124 3.94 -22.46 13.45
N ASN A 125 5.28 -22.63 13.35
CA ASN A 125 6.11 -21.88 12.43
C ASN A 125 5.63 -21.98 10.97
N PHE A 126 5.03 -23.11 10.58
CA PHE A 126 4.46 -23.28 9.24
C PHE A 126 3.30 -22.30 9.01
N LEU A 127 2.41 -22.11 9.99
CA LEU A 127 1.33 -21.13 9.88
C LEU A 127 1.87 -19.70 9.77
N MET A 128 2.96 -19.38 10.46
CA MET A 128 3.58 -18.04 10.38
C MET A 128 4.24 -17.80 9.01
N ILE A 129 4.91 -18.81 8.45
CA ILE A 129 5.44 -18.75 7.09
C ILE A 129 4.30 -18.61 6.07
N PHE A 130 3.21 -19.33 6.27
CA PHE A 130 2.02 -19.23 5.41
C PHE A 130 1.40 -17.83 5.48
N ALA A 131 1.23 -17.26 6.69
CA ALA A 131 0.73 -15.90 6.88
C ALA A 131 1.64 -14.87 6.20
N SER A 132 2.95 -14.96 6.39
CA SER A 132 3.91 -14.05 5.76
C SER A 132 3.95 -14.21 4.24
N SER A 133 3.67 -15.40 3.69
CA SER A 133 3.54 -15.62 2.25
C SER A 133 2.30 -14.93 1.67
N ILE A 134 1.16 -14.97 2.36
CA ILE A 134 -0.05 -14.22 1.98
C ILE A 134 0.25 -12.72 1.95
N ILE A 135 0.90 -12.20 2.98
CA ILE A 135 1.28 -10.79 3.06
C ILE A 135 2.29 -10.42 1.97
N SER A 136 3.26 -11.30 1.70
CA SER A 136 4.23 -11.08 0.62
C SER A 136 3.53 -11.00 -0.74
N PHE A 137 2.58 -11.88 -1.02
CA PHE A 137 1.77 -11.82 -2.23
C PHE A 137 1.03 -10.48 -2.32
N PHE A 138 0.44 -10.03 -1.21
CA PHE A 138 -0.26 -8.76 -1.17
C PHE A 138 0.69 -7.58 -1.45
N TYR A 139 1.85 -7.53 -0.81
CA TYR A 139 2.83 -6.46 -0.96
C TYR A 139 3.47 -6.43 -2.35
N PHE A 140 3.82 -7.59 -2.90
CA PHE A 140 4.63 -7.65 -4.12
C PHE A 140 3.80 -7.84 -5.40
N VAL A 141 2.55 -8.25 -5.31
CA VAL A 141 1.67 -8.47 -6.46
C VAL A 141 0.47 -7.53 -6.44
N ALA A 142 -0.35 -7.58 -5.37
CA ALA A 142 -1.61 -6.84 -5.35
C ALA A 142 -1.40 -5.32 -5.35
N ILE A 143 -0.57 -4.80 -4.44
CA ILE A 143 -0.34 -3.35 -4.33
C ILE A 143 0.30 -2.76 -5.59
N PRO A 144 1.41 -3.30 -6.15
CA PRO A 144 1.99 -2.77 -7.39
C PRO A 144 1.02 -2.82 -8.57
N THR A 145 0.17 -3.88 -8.65
CA THR A 145 -0.84 -4.00 -9.71
C THR A 145 -1.88 -2.89 -9.61
N VAL A 146 -2.38 -2.60 -8.40
CA VAL A 146 -3.34 -1.50 -8.17
C VAL A 146 -2.72 -0.15 -8.52
N ILE A 147 -1.47 0.10 -8.12
CA ILE A 147 -0.78 1.35 -8.43
C ILE A 147 -0.60 1.49 -9.94
N ARG A 148 -0.13 0.44 -10.62
CA ARG A 148 0.05 0.46 -12.08
C ARG A 148 -1.26 0.66 -12.84
N SER A 149 -2.35 0.02 -12.42
CA SER A 149 -3.65 0.19 -13.07
C SER A 149 -4.16 1.64 -13.00
N ARG A 150 -3.88 2.34 -11.91
CA ARG A 150 -4.22 3.77 -11.79
C ARG A 150 -3.36 4.63 -12.72
N LEU A 151 -2.05 4.37 -12.78
CA LEU A 151 -1.15 5.10 -13.69
C LEU A 151 -1.50 4.87 -15.15
N THR A 152 -1.88 3.62 -15.54
CA THR A 152 -2.30 3.35 -16.92
C THR A 152 -3.64 4.00 -17.26
N THR A 153 -4.53 4.20 -16.30
CA THR A 153 -5.79 4.93 -16.54
C THR A 153 -5.50 6.40 -16.84
N ASP A 154 -4.57 7.01 -16.12
CA ASP A 154 -4.15 8.39 -16.40
C ASP A 154 -3.46 8.50 -17.77
N THR A 155 -2.62 7.53 -18.13
CA THR A 155 -1.94 7.49 -19.44
C THR A 155 -2.94 7.25 -20.58
N SER A 156 -3.99 6.44 -20.35
CA SER A 156 -5.05 6.22 -21.35
C SER A 156 -5.93 7.46 -21.53
N ALA A 157 -6.15 8.24 -20.48
CA ALA A 157 -6.78 9.56 -20.60
C ALA A 157 -5.88 10.53 -21.36
N MET A 158 -4.56 10.46 -21.15
CA MET A 158 -3.57 11.29 -21.88
C MET A 158 -3.47 10.90 -23.35
N SER A 159 -3.56 9.62 -23.71
CA SER A 159 -3.54 9.20 -25.13
C SER A 159 -4.74 9.71 -25.93
N SER A 160 -5.85 10.07 -25.28
CA SER A 160 -7.00 10.70 -25.93
C SER A 160 -6.71 12.15 -26.38
N PHE A 161 -5.64 12.75 -25.87
CA PHE A 161 -5.22 14.11 -26.26
C PHE A 161 -4.24 14.16 -27.43
N LYS A 162 -3.86 13.02 -27.98
CA LYS A 162 -3.03 12.93 -29.20
C LYS A 162 -3.71 13.67 -30.36
N GLY A 163 -2.95 14.55 -30.99
CA GLY A 163 -3.48 15.42 -32.08
C GLY A 163 -4.27 16.61 -31.61
N SER A 164 -4.39 16.83 -30.30
CA SER A 164 -5.04 18.03 -29.77
C SER A 164 -4.10 19.24 -29.85
N LYS A 165 -4.62 20.40 -30.21
CA LYS A 165 -3.89 21.67 -30.14
C LYS A 165 -3.92 22.18 -28.71
N VAL A 166 -2.75 22.45 -28.18
CA VAL A 166 -2.56 22.98 -26.83
C VAL A 166 -1.74 24.27 -26.86
N LYS A 167 -1.91 25.08 -25.86
CA LYS A 167 -1.19 26.33 -25.71
C LYS A 167 -0.07 26.18 -24.70
N ILE A 168 1.15 26.57 -25.05
CA ILE A 168 2.27 26.59 -24.10
C ILE A 168 2.06 27.71 -23.10
N VAL A 169 1.97 27.35 -21.81
CA VAL A 169 1.83 28.32 -20.71
C VAL A 169 3.19 28.74 -20.19
N GLU A 170 4.09 27.76 -20.00
CA GLU A 170 5.42 27.98 -19.43
C GLU A 170 6.40 26.92 -19.94
N LEU A 171 7.63 27.34 -20.21
CA LEU A 171 8.73 26.45 -20.54
C LEU A 171 9.50 26.11 -19.25
N LEU A 172 9.50 24.84 -18.86
CA LEU A 172 10.20 24.36 -17.68
C LEU A 172 11.65 24.01 -18.01
N SER A 173 12.54 24.10 -17.00
CA SER A 173 13.88 23.53 -17.12
C SER A 173 13.76 22.01 -17.31
N ASP A 174 14.65 21.37 -18.04
CA ASP A 174 14.66 19.92 -18.32
C ASP A 174 13.82 19.41 -19.51
N ASN A 175 13.78 20.16 -20.62
CA ASN A 175 13.06 19.72 -21.82
C ASN A 175 11.56 19.43 -21.59
N ARG A 176 10.91 20.18 -20.72
CA ARG A 176 9.49 20.05 -20.43
C ARG A 176 8.78 21.38 -20.59
N ALA A 177 7.53 21.32 -21.03
CA ALA A 177 6.65 22.49 -21.11
C ALA A 177 5.37 22.25 -20.32
N LEU A 178 4.86 23.28 -19.69
CA LEU A 178 3.52 23.31 -19.14
C LEU A 178 2.57 23.78 -20.24
N VAL A 179 1.65 22.91 -20.64
CA VAL A 179 0.67 23.21 -21.69
C VAL A 179 -0.74 23.24 -21.10
N GLN A 180 -1.60 24.06 -21.69
CA GLN A 180 -3.00 24.16 -21.30
C GLN A 180 -3.89 23.57 -22.39
N LEU A 181 -4.76 22.64 -21.98
CA LEU A 181 -5.84 22.12 -22.80
C LEU A 181 -7.18 22.41 -22.08
N GLU A 182 -8.04 23.18 -22.70
CA GLU A 182 -9.29 23.67 -22.10
C GLU A 182 -9.06 24.42 -20.77
N SER A 183 -9.28 23.76 -19.61
CA SER A 183 -9.10 24.36 -18.29
C SER A 183 -8.01 23.68 -17.47
N ASN A 184 -7.35 22.67 -18.00
CA ASN A 184 -6.36 21.86 -17.27
C ASN A 184 -4.95 22.09 -17.78
N ASN A 185 -3.99 22.13 -16.86
CA ASN A 185 -2.58 22.24 -17.18
C ASN A 185 -1.90 20.88 -17.09
N PHE A 186 -1.10 20.54 -18.11
CA PHE A 186 -0.36 19.28 -18.19
C PHE A 186 1.12 19.57 -18.46
N VAL A 187 1.99 18.69 -17.99
CA VAL A 187 3.41 18.74 -18.30
C VAL A 187 3.70 17.75 -19.44
N VAL A 188 4.29 18.22 -20.52
CA VAL A 188 4.68 17.42 -21.69
C VAL A 188 6.19 17.49 -21.89
N GLU A 189 6.78 16.45 -22.50
CA GLU A 189 8.19 16.46 -22.87
C GLU A 189 8.38 17.17 -24.23
N ILE A 190 9.45 17.96 -24.37
CA ILE A 190 9.82 18.63 -25.63
C ILE A 190 10.86 17.75 -26.33
N GLU A 191 10.50 17.21 -27.49
CA GLU A 191 11.42 16.37 -28.26
C GLU A 191 12.31 17.17 -29.21
N ASN A 192 11.76 18.22 -29.77
CA ASN A 192 12.49 19.04 -30.74
C ASN A 192 12.75 20.43 -30.19
N LYS A 193 14.02 20.81 -29.98
CA LYS A 193 14.45 22.12 -29.48
C LYS A 193 14.31 23.27 -30.50
N GLN A 194 13.39 23.17 -31.45
CA GLN A 194 13.04 24.34 -32.23
C GLN A 194 12.41 25.39 -31.31
N SER A 195 12.74 26.63 -31.52
CA SER A 195 12.37 27.78 -30.71
C SER A 195 10.85 27.83 -30.40
N LEU A 196 10.46 27.12 -29.35
CA LEU A 196 9.11 27.17 -28.82
C LEU A 196 8.96 28.44 -27.99
N GLU A 197 7.90 29.17 -28.24
CA GLU A 197 7.60 30.41 -27.50
C GLU A 197 6.40 30.20 -26.58
N VAL A 198 6.39 30.89 -25.45
CA VAL A 198 5.25 30.95 -24.55
C VAL A 198 4.05 31.57 -25.31
N ASN A 199 2.87 30.98 -25.13
CA ASN A 199 1.63 31.26 -25.86
C ASN A 199 1.53 30.71 -27.29
N GLN A 200 2.49 29.95 -27.77
CA GLN A 200 2.41 29.24 -29.04
C GLN A 200 1.43 28.05 -28.93
N GLU A 201 0.64 27.86 -30.01
CA GLU A 201 -0.17 26.64 -30.16
C GLU A 201 0.66 25.53 -30.79
N VAL A 202 0.68 24.38 -30.18
CA VAL A 202 1.41 23.18 -30.61
C VAL A 202 0.49 21.98 -30.58
N GLU A 203 0.78 21.01 -31.43
CA GLU A 203 0.03 19.75 -31.47
C GLU A 203 0.73 18.70 -30.61
N ILE A 204 -0.04 18.00 -29.79
CA ILE A 204 0.49 16.92 -28.96
C ILE A 204 0.71 15.67 -29.81
N ALA A 205 1.95 15.18 -29.82
CA ALA A 205 2.32 13.87 -30.33
C ALA A 205 2.50 12.86 -29.19
N GLU A 206 2.40 11.58 -29.49
CA GLU A 206 2.71 10.48 -28.57
C GLU A 206 3.93 9.73 -29.10
N ILE A 207 5.01 9.72 -28.30
CA ILE A 207 6.24 9.02 -28.62
C ILE A 207 6.62 8.18 -27.41
N ASP A 208 6.84 6.88 -27.62
CA ASP A 208 7.16 5.88 -26.59
C ASP A 208 6.18 5.88 -25.38
N GLY A 209 4.88 6.12 -25.61
CA GLY A 209 3.86 6.14 -24.57
C GLY A 209 3.89 7.39 -23.67
N LYS A 210 4.59 8.45 -24.10
CA LYS A 210 4.62 9.76 -23.46
C LYS A 210 4.06 10.82 -24.41
N LEU A 211 3.44 11.86 -23.83
CA LEU A 211 3.04 13.03 -24.59
C LEU A 211 4.25 13.91 -24.83
N SER A 212 4.48 14.28 -26.07
CA SER A 212 5.55 15.17 -26.53
C SER A 212 5.01 16.23 -27.50
N ILE A 213 5.73 17.31 -27.66
CA ILE A 213 5.51 18.41 -28.63
C ILE A 213 6.75 18.69 -29.42
#